data_1beca70eb64f4404a5a5ada5c3ebc635
#
_entry.id   1beca70eb64f4404a5a5ada5c3ebc635
#
_cell.length_a   1.000
_cell.length_b   1.000
_cell.length_c   1.000
_cell.angle_alpha   90.00
_cell.angle_beta   90.00
_cell.angle_gamma   90.00
#
_symmetry.space_group_name_H-M   'P 1'
#
loop_
_entity.id
_entity.type
_entity.pdbx_description
1 polymer ?
#
loop_
_entity_poly.entity_id
_entity_poly.type
_entity_poly.pdbx_seq_one_letter_code
_entity_poly.pdbx_strand_id
1 'polypeptide(L)'
;MKTVDLPPYAPTLIESTRAIGYSIEAAIADIIDNSIAASASRVDIDFFPIGESYIAILDNGWGMTSESLITAMQYGSRNPLETRDENDLGRYGLGMKTASLSQCRILTVLSKKAGVLTGAQWNLNHIQRAESWSLLLIDEEEAKKYPSFDKLNQYENGTLVIWQDLDKFAVGETDIAEAFTRKMELIREHLSLVFHRYLSGEPGLKKLDIRMNEQSVEPQDPFLIKKSTQLMDDEVIIVRGQKVRVKPYILPHTSKLTQKELKALGGKDGLRKNQGFYVYRNKRLLVWGNWFRLMRQGDLSKLARVQVDIPNSLDDLWTLDIKKSTATPPEEVKRNLSVIIQKISEGSKRTWTYRGKKETNDNIVHVWNRLITRDGNVLYEVNPDHPLVESIVSAHPEIQPQIEALLKQIGMSLPINSLYIDLTNDEKMDNDSDNKGTEVITLLKNVVSTYSGEDKEGFIKALLITEPFCNYSDEIEKAMKRGEIV
;
A
#
# COMPACT_ATOMS: atom_id res chain seq x y z
N MET A 1 -28.35 27.61 40.05
CA MET A 1 -27.95 26.21 39.76
C MET A 1 -26.89 25.83 40.77
N LYS A 2 -26.97 24.62 41.32
CA LYS A 2 -25.90 24.07 42.19
C LYS A 2 -24.97 23.26 41.30
N THR A 3 -23.65 23.39 41.45
CA THR A 3 -22.64 22.61 40.77
C THR A 3 -22.12 21.54 41.69
N VAL A 4 -21.90 20.33 41.16
CA VAL A 4 -21.27 19.20 41.84
C VAL A 4 -20.07 18.80 41.03
N ASP A 5 -18.92 18.64 41.68
CA ASP A 5 -17.73 18.12 41.01
C ASP A 5 -17.81 16.58 40.95
N LEU A 6 -17.78 16.02 39.74
CA LEU A 6 -17.91 14.59 39.45
C LEU A 6 -16.73 14.10 38.64
N PRO A 7 -15.55 13.89 39.27
CA PRO A 7 -14.42 13.27 38.59
C PRO A 7 -14.79 11.84 38.13
N PRO A 8 -14.35 11.44 36.93
CA PRO A 8 -14.62 10.09 36.44
C PRO A 8 -13.96 9.04 37.35
N TYR A 9 -14.68 7.94 37.63
CA TYR A 9 -14.18 6.83 38.43
C TYR A 9 -13.05 6.10 37.72
N ALA A 10 -11.86 6.13 38.29
CA ALA A 10 -10.61 5.72 37.67
C ALA A 10 -10.62 4.25 37.16
N PRO A 11 -10.98 3.23 37.94
CA PRO A 11 -10.94 1.85 37.51
C PRO A 11 -11.83 1.58 36.29
N THR A 12 -13.07 2.07 36.31
CA THR A 12 -14.03 1.84 35.22
C THR A 12 -13.63 2.59 33.93
N LEU A 13 -13.16 3.84 34.04
CA LEU A 13 -12.79 4.60 32.88
C LEU A 13 -11.55 3.99 32.19
N ILE A 14 -10.55 3.55 32.94
CA ILE A 14 -9.37 2.91 32.37
C ILE A 14 -9.73 1.60 31.65
N GLU A 15 -10.51 0.72 32.31
CA GLU A 15 -10.92 -0.52 31.65
C GLU A 15 -11.80 -0.28 30.41
N SER A 16 -12.65 0.75 30.43
CA SER A 16 -13.43 1.15 29.25
C SER A 16 -12.53 1.66 28.11
N THR A 17 -11.50 2.45 28.42
CA THR A 17 -10.56 2.93 27.40
C THR A 17 -9.70 1.79 26.81
N ARG A 18 -9.38 0.76 27.57
CA ARG A 18 -8.72 -0.46 27.08
C ARG A 18 -9.56 -1.22 26.06
N ALA A 19 -10.89 -1.15 26.17
CA ALA A 19 -11.83 -1.80 25.24
C ALA A 19 -11.88 -1.14 23.86
N ILE A 20 -11.29 0.03 23.67
CA ILE A 20 -11.21 0.70 22.34
C ILE A 20 -10.54 -0.19 21.29
N GLY A 21 -9.73 -1.17 21.66
CA GLY A 21 -9.22 -2.23 20.78
C GLY A 21 -8.13 -1.75 19.82
N TYR A 22 -6.97 -1.32 20.32
CA TYR A 22 -5.77 -1.16 19.53
C TYR A 22 -5.22 -2.52 19.08
N SER A 23 -4.77 -2.62 17.85
CA SER A 23 -3.86 -3.71 17.48
C SER A 23 -2.45 -3.41 18.01
N ILE A 24 -1.66 -4.44 18.25
CA ILE A 24 -0.34 -4.25 18.87
C ILE A 24 0.61 -3.44 17.98
N GLU A 25 0.57 -3.66 16.67
CA GLU A 25 1.39 -2.92 15.70
C GLU A 25 1.05 -1.43 15.67
N ALA A 26 -0.25 -1.08 15.77
CA ALA A 26 -0.69 0.31 15.85
C ALA A 26 -0.29 0.95 17.19
N ALA A 27 -0.36 0.19 18.29
CA ALA A 27 0.04 0.67 19.61
C ALA A 27 1.54 1.00 19.66
N ILE A 28 2.39 0.12 19.13
CA ILE A 28 3.84 0.38 19.03
C ILE A 28 4.14 1.56 18.10
N ALA A 29 3.44 1.66 16.97
CA ALA A 29 3.61 2.79 16.06
C ALA A 29 3.28 4.14 16.73
N ASP A 30 2.27 4.22 17.60
CA ASP A 30 1.95 5.43 18.36
C ASP A 30 3.04 5.81 19.38
N ILE A 31 3.75 4.83 19.95
CA ILE A 31 4.92 5.10 20.81
C ILE A 31 6.07 5.65 19.95
N ILE A 32 6.31 5.07 18.77
CA ILE A 32 7.36 5.57 17.86
C ILE A 32 7.04 6.98 17.34
N ASP A 33 5.76 7.31 17.10
CA ASP A 33 5.36 8.68 16.77
C ASP A 33 5.80 9.68 17.83
N ASN A 34 5.74 9.31 19.13
CA ASN A 34 6.26 10.15 20.23
C ASN A 34 7.79 10.25 20.21
N SER A 35 8.48 9.15 19.88
CA SER A 35 9.95 9.15 19.72
C SER A 35 10.40 10.07 18.57
N ILE A 36 9.67 10.07 17.44
CA ILE A 36 9.91 11.00 16.33
C ILE A 36 9.68 12.44 16.77
N ALA A 37 8.59 12.71 17.48
CA ALA A 37 8.30 14.05 18.05
C ALA A 37 9.37 14.49 19.03
N ALA A 38 10.00 13.55 19.76
CA ALA A 38 11.16 13.81 20.62
C ALA A 38 12.49 13.88 19.85
N SER A 39 12.46 13.96 18.51
CA SER A 39 13.64 14.01 17.65
C SER A 39 14.61 12.83 17.84
N ALA A 40 14.12 11.66 18.17
CA ALA A 40 14.92 10.45 18.20
C ALA A 40 15.51 10.12 16.81
N SER A 41 16.70 9.56 16.79
CA SER A 41 17.32 8.98 15.60
C SER A 41 17.37 7.45 15.64
N ARG A 42 17.09 6.88 16.81
CA ARG A 42 17.08 5.44 17.05
C ARG A 42 15.96 5.06 18.02
N VAL A 43 15.28 3.97 17.70
CA VAL A 43 14.30 3.31 18.56
C VAL A 43 14.62 1.82 18.62
N ASP A 44 14.90 1.29 19.80
CA ASP A 44 15.13 -0.11 20.05
C ASP A 44 13.87 -0.71 20.70
N ILE A 45 13.37 -1.81 20.15
CA ILE A 45 12.19 -2.53 20.64
C ILE A 45 12.62 -3.94 21.05
N ASP A 46 12.59 -4.21 22.34
CA ASP A 46 12.95 -5.50 22.91
C ASP A 46 11.67 -6.28 23.26
N PHE A 47 11.53 -7.48 22.70
CA PHE A 47 10.46 -8.43 23.00
C PHE A 47 11.03 -9.59 23.80
N PHE A 48 10.51 -9.82 24.99
CA PHE A 48 10.92 -10.91 25.86
C PHE A 48 9.74 -11.83 26.20
N PRO A 49 9.65 -13.03 25.63
CA PRO A 49 8.48 -13.91 25.77
C PRO A 49 8.52 -14.85 26.99
N ILE A 50 9.66 -14.96 27.69
CA ILE A 50 9.90 -16.00 28.71
C ILE A 50 9.76 -15.42 30.12
N GLY A 51 9.15 -16.18 31.05
CA GLY A 51 8.96 -15.76 32.44
C GLY A 51 8.00 -14.57 32.54
N GLU A 52 8.42 -13.50 33.20
CA GLU A 52 7.69 -12.22 33.20
C GLU A 52 7.85 -11.53 31.86
N SER A 53 6.97 -11.85 30.89
CA SER A 53 7.03 -11.31 29.55
C SER A 53 6.85 -9.80 29.53
N TYR A 54 7.67 -9.13 28.71
CA TYR A 54 7.59 -7.69 28.54
C TYR A 54 7.89 -7.24 27.10
N ILE A 55 7.46 -6.02 26.81
CA ILE A 55 7.90 -5.27 25.62
C ILE A 55 8.50 -3.96 26.12
N ALA A 56 9.74 -3.68 25.71
CA ALA A 56 10.45 -2.46 26.04
C ALA A 56 10.76 -1.66 24.77
N ILE A 57 10.41 -0.38 24.75
CA ILE A 57 10.63 0.53 23.62
C ILE A 57 11.49 1.68 24.14
N LEU A 58 12.73 1.75 23.65
CA LEU A 58 13.73 2.72 24.04
C LEU A 58 14.04 3.66 22.88
N ASP A 59 13.96 4.97 23.11
CA ASP A 59 14.41 5.97 22.17
C ASP A 59 15.57 6.84 22.74
N ASN A 60 16.33 7.44 21.85
CA ASN A 60 17.39 8.39 22.15
C ASN A 60 16.96 9.85 21.89
N GLY A 61 15.68 10.16 22.07
CA GLY A 61 15.16 11.51 21.97
C GLY A 61 15.62 12.42 23.11
N TRP A 62 15.08 13.64 23.19
CA TRP A 62 15.51 14.61 24.21
C TRP A 62 15.05 14.34 25.64
N GLY A 63 14.30 13.28 25.86
CA GLY A 63 13.83 12.89 27.19
C GLY A 63 12.88 13.88 27.87
N MET A 64 12.49 13.58 29.11
CA MET A 64 11.53 14.35 29.89
C MET A 64 12.09 14.71 31.27
N THR A 65 11.71 15.89 31.79
CA THR A 65 11.86 16.22 33.22
C THR A 65 10.75 15.55 34.04
N SER A 66 10.89 15.50 35.37
CA SER A 66 9.85 14.92 36.25
C SER A 66 8.48 15.56 36.02
N GLU A 67 8.41 16.89 35.91
CA GLU A 67 7.15 17.60 35.66
C GLU A 67 6.56 17.28 34.30
N SER A 68 7.40 17.23 33.25
CA SER A 68 6.94 16.90 31.90
C SER A 68 6.52 15.44 31.79
N LEU A 69 7.15 14.51 32.51
CA LEU A 69 6.74 13.11 32.57
C LEU A 69 5.38 12.97 33.28
N ILE A 70 5.17 13.57 34.43
CA ILE A 70 3.89 13.55 35.13
C ILE A 70 2.78 14.10 34.24
N THR A 71 3.02 15.22 33.57
CA THR A 71 2.07 15.79 32.61
C THR A 71 1.82 14.84 31.44
N ALA A 72 2.86 14.19 30.89
CA ALA A 72 2.72 13.21 29.80
C ALA A 72 1.94 11.97 30.26
N MET A 73 2.02 11.58 31.53
CA MET A 73 1.27 10.47 32.10
C MET A 73 -0.17 10.83 32.49
N GLN A 74 -0.53 12.10 32.59
CA GLN A 74 -1.88 12.54 32.93
C GLN A 74 -2.85 12.32 31.76
N TYR A 75 -4.02 11.71 31.99
CA TYR A 75 -5.08 11.59 31.01
C TYR A 75 -5.67 12.97 30.67
N GLY A 76 -5.78 13.29 29.36
CA GLY A 76 -6.33 14.56 28.91
C GLY A 76 -5.41 15.77 29.18
N SER A 77 -4.10 15.57 29.25
CA SER A 77 -3.09 16.62 29.53
C SER A 77 -2.97 17.69 28.45
N ARG A 78 -3.50 17.48 27.25
CA ARG A 78 -3.48 18.44 26.15
C ARG A 78 -4.86 18.69 25.57
N ASN A 79 -5.19 19.94 25.30
CA ASN A 79 -6.42 20.31 24.62
C ASN A 79 -6.31 20.05 23.12
N PRO A 80 -7.20 19.25 22.51
CA PRO A 80 -7.18 19.00 21.06
C PRO A 80 -7.37 20.24 20.17
N LEU A 81 -7.85 21.35 20.75
CA LEU A 81 -8.13 22.61 20.04
C LEU A 81 -6.94 23.58 20.03
N GLU A 82 -5.87 23.30 20.76
CA GLU A 82 -4.67 24.14 20.77
C GLU A 82 -3.89 24.05 19.47
N THR A 83 -3.34 25.19 19.03
CA THR A 83 -2.45 25.28 17.86
C THR A 83 -1.19 24.47 18.13
N ARG A 84 -0.79 23.64 17.18
CA ARG A 84 0.33 22.70 17.31
C ARG A 84 1.48 23.03 16.39
N ASP A 85 2.65 22.55 16.77
CA ASP A 85 3.81 22.57 15.91
C ASP A 85 3.56 21.73 14.64
N GLU A 86 4.04 22.21 13.49
CA GLU A 86 3.85 21.53 12.19
C GLU A 86 4.42 20.11 12.18
N ASN A 87 5.39 19.81 13.04
CA ASN A 87 6.06 18.51 13.15
C ASN A 87 5.45 17.57 14.20
N ASP A 88 4.43 17.99 14.96
CA ASP A 88 3.83 17.16 16.00
C ASP A 88 2.98 16.03 15.38
N LEU A 89 3.36 14.77 15.63
CA LEU A 89 2.61 13.56 15.21
C LEU A 89 1.49 13.18 16.18
N GLY A 90 1.51 13.69 17.43
CA GLY A 90 0.49 13.46 18.45
C GLY A 90 -0.74 14.34 18.23
N ARG A 91 -1.97 13.81 18.37
CA ARG A 91 -3.20 14.59 18.21
C ARG A 91 -3.95 14.84 19.52
N TYR A 92 -4.07 13.86 20.39
CA TYR A 92 -5.00 13.89 21.51
C TYR A 92 -4.33 13.89 22.90
N GLY A 93 -3.00 13.77 22.99
CA GLY A 93 -2.28 13.60 24.27
C GLY A 93 -2.67 12.31 25.01
N LEU A 94 -3.38 11.39 24.34
CA LEU A 94 -3.87 10.13 24.88
C LEU A 94 -3.09 8.93 24.32
N GLY A 95 -2.42 9.08 23.15
CA GLY A 95 -1.89 7.96 22.35
C GLY A 95 -1.01 7.02 23.17
N MET A 96 0.02 7.52 23.86
CA MET A 96 0.92 6.67 24.66
C MET A 96 0.14 5.81 25.68
N LYS A 97 -0.76 6.42 26.44
CA LYS A 97 -1.49 5.76 27.54
C LYS A 97 -2.53 4.76 27.01
N THR A 98 -3.37 5.20 26.09
CA THR A 98 -4.42 4.34 25.51
C THR A 98 -3.82 3.22 24.68
N ALA A 99 -2.81 3.48 23.89
CA ALA A 99 -2.10 2.46 23.13
C ALA A 99 -1.45 1.43 24.05
N SER A 100 -0.65 1.88 25.02
CA SER A 100 0.05 0.99 25.97
C SER A 100 -0.91 0.17 26.83
N LEU A 101 -1.85 0.83 27.51
CA LEU A 101 -2.78 0.14 28.41
C LEU A 101 -3.81 -0.73 27.68
N SER A 102 -3.98 -0.57 26.36
CA SER A 102 -4.73 -1.52 25.56
C SER A 102 -4.03 -2.87 25.40
N GLN A 103 -2.71 -2.93 25.64
CA GLN A 103 -1.87 -4.13 25.47
C GLN A 103 -1.43 -4.75 26.80
N CYS A 104 -1.26 -3.93 27.84
CA CYS A 104 -0.68 -4.35 29.13
C CYS A 104 -1.50 -3.81 30.32
N ARG A 105 -1.26 -4.37 31.51
CA ARG A 105 -1.82 -3.86 32.77
C ARG A 105 -0.84 -2.97 33.53
N ILE A 106 0.45 -3.01 33.17
CA ILE A 106 1.49 -2.21 33.80
C ILE A 106 2.25 -1.47 32.70
N LEU A 107 2.13 -0.15 32.71
CA LEU A 107 2.86 0.78 31.85
C LEU A 107 3.88 1.54 32.69
N THR A 108 5.16 1.30 32.47
CA THR A 108 6.26 2.03 33.08
C THR A 108 6.93 2.93 32.06
N VAL A 109 7.21 4.17 32.43
CA VAL A 109 7.98 5.10 31.61
C VAL A 109 9.14 5.62 32.44
N LEU A 110 10.35 5.33 31.99
CA LEU A 110 11.60 5.88 32.53
C LEU A 110 12.15 6.87 31.51
N SER A 111 12.52 8.06 31.94
CA SER A 111 13.06 9.06 31.03
C SER A 111 14.28 9.73 31.61
N LYS A 112 15.26 10.03 30.76
CA LYS A 112 16.51 10.68 31.13
C LYS A 112 16.67 11.95 30.34
N LYS A 113 16.92 13.08 31.02
CA LYS A 113 17.14 14.36 30.39
C LYS A 113 18.31 15.06 31.05
N ALA A 114 19.34 15.43 30.27
CA ALA A 114 20.59 15.98 30.76
C ALA A 114 21.19 15.15 31.90
N GLY A 115 21.17 13.83 31.75
CA GLY A 115 21.69 12.88 32.76
C GLY A 115 20.75 12.61 33.95
N VAL A 116 19.70 13.42 34.17
CA VAL A 116 18.76 13.23 35.29
C VAL A 116 17.69 12.25 34.94
N LEU A 117 17.57 11.17 35.73
CA LEU A 117 16.56 10.13 35.56
C LEU A 117 15.25 10.49 36.26
N THR A 118 14.14 10.16 35.68
CA THR A 118 12.80 10.23 36.26
C THR A 118 11.98 9.04 35.79
N GLY A 119 11.08 8.53 36.63
CA GLY A 119 10.25 7.37 36.32
C GLY A 119 8.82 7.49 36.86
N ALA A 120 7.87 6.97 36.10
CA ALA A 120 6.48 6.91 36.50
C ALA A 120 5.80 5.66 35.94
N GLN A 121 4.82 5.12 36.68
CA GLN A 121 4.11 3.89 36.32
C GLN A 121 2.62 4.02 36.53
N TRP A 122 1.85 3.63 35.50
CA TRP A 122 0.46 3.23 35.65
C TRP A 122 0.38 1.72 35.89
N ASN A 123 -0.16 1.33 37.05
CA ASN A 123 -0.42 -0.06 37.40
C ASN A 123 -1.92 -0.23 37.64
N LEU A 124 -2.61 -0.93 36.76
CA LEU A 124 -4.07 -1.08 36.84
C LEU A 124 -4.54 -1.81 38.08
N ASN A 125 -3.76 -2.77 38.61
CA ASN A 125 -4.07 -3.46 39.83
C ASN A 125 -3.94 -2.54 41.05
N HIS A 126 -3.01 -1.58 41.00
CA HIS A 126 -2.88 -0.53 42.03
C HIS A 126 -4.05 0.44 41.98
N ILE A 127 -4.41 0.94 40.79
CA ILE A 127 -5.55 1.85 40.57
C ILE A 127 -6.86 1.21 41.05
N GLN A 128 -7.05 -0.07 40.78
CA GLN A 128 -8.23 -0.81 41.21
C GLN A 128 -8.33 -0.93 42.73
N ARG A 129 -7.20 -1.14 43.41
CA ARG A 129 -7.15 -1.22 44.89
C ARG A 129 -7.27 0.17 45.54
N ALA A 130 -6.68 1.19 44.92
CA ALA A 130 -6.70 2.55 45.45
C ALA A 130 -7.98 3.33 45.10
N GLU A 131 -8.78 2.82 44.17
CA GLU A 131 -10.01 3.44 43.64
C GLU A 131 -9.82 4.91 43.17
N SER A 132 -8.62 5.25 42.79
CA SER A 132 -8.22 6.63 42.47
C SER A 132 -7.18 6.69 41.34
N TRP A 133 -7.07 7.88 40.71
CA TRP A 133 -6.03 8.18 39.72
C TRP A 133 -4.66 8.28 40.41
N SER A 134 -4.13 7.16 40.86
CA SER A 134 -2.87 7.09 41.60
C SER A 134 -1.72 6.66 40.70
N LEU A 135 -0.86 7.58 40.34
CA LEU A 135 0.37 7.36 39.54
C LEU A 135 1.50 7.01 40.52
N LEU A 136 2.22 5.92 40.25
CA LEU A 136 3.41 5.53 41.01
C LEU A 136 4.63 6.28 40.42
N LEU A 137 5.43 6.90 41.29
CA LEU A 137 6.71 7.51 40.91
C LEU A 137 7.82 6.51 41.25
N ILE A 138 8.81 6.41 40.35
CA ILE A 138 9.91 5.45 40.43
C ILE A 138 11.19 6.23 40.69
N ASP A 139 11.90 5.90 41.73
CA ASP A 139 13.20 6.44 42.04
C ASP A 139 14.34 5.73 41.24
N GLU A 140 15.57 6.26 41.37
CA GLU A 140 16.70 5.72 40.63
C GLU A 140 17.07 4.28 41.05
N GLU A 141 16.95 3.92 42.31
CA GLU A 141 17.27 2.58 42.81
C GLU A 141 16.23 1.54 42.32
N GLU A 142 14.99 1.96 42.26
CA GLU A 142 13.92 1.12 41.75
C GLU A 142 14.00 0.99 40.22
N ALA A 143 14.37 2.05 39.53
CA ALA A 143 14.52 2.05 38.08
C ALA A 143 15.55 1.02 37.58
N LYS A 144 16.62 0.75 38.33
CA LYS A 144 17.66 -0.25 38.02
C LYS A 144 17.09 -1.69 37.89
N LYS A 145 15.93 -1.97 38.45
CA LYS A 145 15.29 -3.30 38.40
C LYS A 145 14.50 -3.56 37.14
N TYR A 146 14.23 -2.49 36.34
CA TYR A 146 13.42 -2.62 35.15
C TYR A 146 14.24 -3.11 33.95
N PRO A 147 13.63 -3.91 33.06
CA PRO A 147 14.29 -4.39 31.86
C PRO A 147 14.73 -3.24 30.96
N SER A 148 15.86 -3.43 30.26
CA SER A 148 16.47 -2.45 29.35
C SER A 148 16.92 -1.14 30.00
N PHE A 149 16.90 -1.03 31.34
CA PHE A 149 17.43 0.14 32.07
C PHE A 149 18.88 0.43 31.73
N ASP A 150 19.72 -0.60 31.66
CA ASP A 150 21.16 -0.45 31.34
C ASP A 150 21.37 0.16 29.94
N LYS A 151 20.48 -0.12 28.98
CA LYS A 151 20.50 0.51 27.66
C LYS A 151 20.16 2.01 27.77
N LEU A 152 19.10 2.38 28.49
CA LEU A 152 18.74 3.78 28.75
C LEU A 152 19.87 4.53 29.45
N ASN A 153 20.53 3.87 30.42
CA ASN A 153 21.59 4.50 31.20
C ASN A 153 22.82 4.91 30.38
N GLN A 154 23.01 4.31 29.19
CA GLN A 154 24.08 4.69 28.23
C GLN A 154 23.82 6.00 27.52
N TYR A 155 22.60 6.51 27.53
CA TYR A 155 22.22 7.78 26.92
C TYR A 155 22.21 8.92 27.94
N GLU A 156 22.56 10.12 27.49
CA GLU A 156 22.36 11.34 28.25
C GLU A 156 20.90 11.78 28.29
N ASN A 157 20.22 11.53 27.13
CA ASN A 157 18.80 11.82 26.94
C ASN A 157 18.13 10.61 26.27
N GLY A 158 16.89 10.31 26.67
CA GLY A 158 16.12 9.24 26.07
C GLY A 158 14.89 8.90 26.87
N THR A 159 14.03 8.06 26.32
CA THR A 159 12.83 7.55 26.98
C THR A 159 12.69 6.07 26.76
N LEU A 160 12.39 5.34 27.84
CA LEU A 160 12.13 3.90 27.84
C LEU A 160 10.69 3.67 28.30
N VAL A 161 9.89 3.11 27.43
CA VAL A 161 8.51 2.69 27.69
C VAL A 161 8.49 1.19 27.85
N ILE A 162 7.96 0.68 28.97
CA ILE A 162 7.94 -0.76 29.27
C ILE A 162 6.49 -1.21 29.49
N TRP A 163 6.08 -2.25 28.79
CA TRP A 163 4.81 -2.93 28.96
C TRP A 163 5.02 -4.26 29.66
N GLN A 164 4.37 -4.44 30.80
CA GLN A 164 4.39 -5.67 31.59
C GLN A 164 2.97 -6.12 31.90
N ASP A 165 2.79 -7.38 32.30
CA ASP A 165 1.47 -7.98 32.45
C ASP A 165 0.65 -7.84 31.14
N LEU A 166 1.12 -8.55 30.10
CA LEU A 166 0.61 -8.46 28.71
C LEU A 166 -0.67 -9.28 28.56
N ASP A 167 -1.70 -8.99 29.34
CA ASP A 167 -2.94 -9.75 29.42
C ASP A 167 -3.73 -9.87 28.12
N LYS A 168 -3.63 -8.87 27.23
CA LYS A 168 -4.26 -8.88 25.90
C LYS A 168 -3.43 -9.56 24.82
N PHE A 169 -2.14 -9.71 25.04
CA PHE A 169 -1.22 -10.24 24.05
C PHE A 169 -1.44 -11.73 23.76
N ALA A 170 -1.72 -12.50 24.78
CA ALA A 170 -1.83 -13.96 24.73
C ALA A 170 -3.27 -14.49 24.71
N VAL A 171 -4.27 -13.63 24.57
CA VAL A 171 -5.67 -14.06 24.55
C VAL A 171 -5.94 -15.02 23.39
N GLY A 172 -6.38 -16.23 23.72
CA GLY A 172 -6.70 -17.28 22.75
C GLY A 172 -5.51 -18.05 22.19
N GLU A 173 -4.29 -17.79 22.67
CA GLU A 173 -3.07 -18.47 22.24
C GLU A 173 -2.74 -19.65 23.17
N THR A 174 -2.35 -20.77 22.60
CA THR A 174 -1.91 -21.97 23.34
C THR A 174 -0.41 -21.99 23.57
N ASP A 175 0.38 -21.36 22.69
CA ASP A 175 1.82 -21.19 22.77
C ASP A 175 2.19 -19.70 22.74
N ILE A 176 2.67 -19.20 23.88
CA ILE A 176 3.04 -17.79 24.04
C ILE A 176 4.26 -17.43 23.18
N ALA A 177 5.25 -18.30 23.06
CA ALA A 177 6.47 -18.04 22.29
C ALA A 177 6.18 -17.96 20.79
N GLU A 178 5.33 -18.84 20.27
CA GLU A 178 4.87 -18.81 18.89
C GLU A 178 4.03 -17.55 18.63
N ALA A 179 3.13 -17.19 19.56
CA ALA A 179 2.35 -15.96 19.46
C ALA A 179 3.24 -14.70 19.41
N PHE A 180 4.30 -14.64 20.22
CA PHE A 180 5.29 -13.57 20.18
C PHE A 180 5.97 -13.49 18.80
N THR A 181 6.46 -14.62 18.29
CA THR A 181 7.16 -14.67 17.00
C THR A 181 6.27 -14.17 15.87
N ARG A 182 5.03 -14.65 15.79
CA ARG A 182 4.06 -14.24 14.77
C ARG A 182 3.71 -12.75 14.88
N LYS A 183 3.46 -12.25 16.07
CA LYS A 183 3.12 -10.83 16.30
C LYS A 183 4.31 -9.92 16.04
N MET A 184 5.53 -10.34 16.36
CA MET A 184 6.75 -9.60 16.02
C MET A 184 6.90 -9.42 14.52
N GLU A 185 6.60 -10.44 13.72
CA GLU A 185 6.67 -10.31 12.25
C GLU A 185 5.60 -9.32 11.72
N LEU A 186 4.36 -9.41 12.21
CA LEU A 186 3.31 -8.44 11.86
C LEU A 186 3.69 -7.00 12.23
N ILE A 187 4.30 -6.81 13.40
CA ILE A 187 4.80 -5.50 13.85
C ILE A 187 5.90 -5.02 12.92
N ARG A 188 6.86 -5.88 12.57
CA ARG A 188 7.97 -5.56 11.67
C ARG A 188 7.46 -5.11 10.30
N GLU A 189 6.53 -5.85 9.70
CA GLU A 189 5.91 -5.50 8.41
C GLU A 189 5.18 -4.15 8.49
N HIS A 190 4.41 -3.92 9.55
CA HIS A 190 3.69 -2.68 9.78
C HIS A 190 4.63 -1.48 9.92
N LEU A 191 5.65 -1.58 10.77
CA LEU A 191 6.62 -0.50 10.99
C LEU A 191 7.45 -0.21 9.73
N SER A 192 7.85 -1.25 9.01
CA SER A 192 8.56 -1.19 7.73
C SER A 192 7.79 -0.36 6.69
N LEU A 193 6.45 -0.51 6.63
CA LEU A 193 5.57 0.22 5.73
C LEU A 193 5.24 1.62 6.26
N VAL A 194 4.80 1.73 7.52
CA VAL A 194 4.28 2.99 8.07
C VAL A 194 5.36 4.06 8.17
N PHE A 195 6.59 3.67 8.53
CA PHE A 195 7.72 4.58 8.71
C PHE A 195 8.74 4.53 7.56
N HIS A 196 8.41 3.93 6.40
CA HIS A 196 9.37 3.71 5.31
C HIS A 196 10.13 4.96 4.90
N ARG A 197 9.50 6.14 4.94
CA ARG A 197 10.11 7.42 4.55
C ARG A 197 11.14 7.91 5.58
N TYR A 198 10.88 7.68 6.87
CA TYR A 198 11.83 7.95 7.96
C TYR A 198 12.99 6.96 7.94
N LEU A 199 12.69 5.66 7.75
CA LEU A 199 13.69 4.59 7.69
C LEU A 199 14.64 4.76 6.48
N SER A 200 14.11 5.19 5.34
CA SER A 200 14.92 5.44 4.14
C SER A 200 15.74 6.74 4.22
N GLY A 201 15.40 7.65 5.14
CA GLY A 201 16.07 8.96 5.25
C GLY A 201 15.73 9.85 4.04
N GLU A 202 14.43 10.03 3.74
CA GLU A 202 14.00 10.94 2.67
C GLU A 202 14.57 12.35 2.87
N PRO A 203 14.99 13.08 1.82
CA PRO A 203 15.53 14.42 1.93
C PRO A 203 14.61 15.35 2.75
N GLY A 204 15.18 16.02 3.74
CA GLY A 204 14.46 16.90 4.68
C GLY A 204 13.89 16.19 5.91
N LEU A 205 14.04 14.85 6.03
CA LEU A 205 13.70 14.11 7.24
C LEU A 205 14.96 13.64 7.99
N LYS A 206 14.91 13.68 9.31
CA LYS A 206 15.90 12.98 10.13
C LYS A 206 15.69 11.48 9.96
N LYS A 207 16.74 10.77 9.53
CA LYS A 207 16.67 9.31 9.39
C LYS A 207 16.44 8.67 10.75
N LEU A 208 15.53 7.72 10.80
CA LEU A 208 15.22 6.91 11.98
C LEU A 208 15.73 5.48 11.79
N ASP A 209 16.47 4.95 12.76
CA ASP A 209 16.84 3.54 12.84
C ASP A 209 15.93 2.84 13.85
N ILE A 210 15.02 2.00 13.38
CA ILE A 210 14.16 1.17 14.24
C ILE A 210 14.75 -0.22 14.28
N ARG A 211 14.98 -0.75 15.48
CA ARG A 211 15.46 -2.11 15.69
C ARG A 211 14.51 -2.92 16.54
N MET A 212 14.30 -4.15 16.15
CA MET A 212 13.51 -5.14 16.89
C MET A 212 14.41 -6.30 17.30
N ASN A 213 14.62 -6.49 18.60
CA ASN A 213 15.60 -7.44 19.13
C ASN A 213 16.94 -7.32 18.38
N GLU A 214 17.49 -6.09 18.33
CA GLU A 214 18.76 -5.71 17.71
C GLU A 214 18.79 -5.78 16.16
N GLN A 215 17.77 -6.31 15.51
CA GLN A 215 17.65 -6.38 14.05
C GLN A 215 16.97 -5.15 13.49
N SER A 216 17.62 -4.44 12.57
CA SER A 216 17.06 -3.27 11.91
C SER A 216 15.80 -3.61 11.11
N VAL A 217 14.82 -2.71 11.15
CA VAL A 217 13.62 -2.74 10.31
C VAL A 217 13.92 -2.05 9.00
N GLU A 218 13.87 -2.81 7.91
CA GLU A 218 14.13 -2.28 6.58
C GLU A 218 12.92 -1.52 6.02
N PRO A 219 13.12 -0.39 5.31
CA PRO A 219 12.00 0.36 4.73
C PRO A 219 11.31 -0.41 3.61
N GLN A 220 9.99 -0.47 3.63
CA GLN A 220 9.16 -1.02 2.58
C GLN A 220 8.49 0.11 1.79
N ASP A 221 9.08 0.51 0.65
CA ASP A 221 8.49 1.50 -0.24
C ASP A 221 7.30 0.90 -1.03
N PRO A 222 6.05 1.35 -0.75
CA PRO A 222 4.88 0.80 -1.43
C PRO A 222 4.75 1.24 -2.88
N PHE A 223 5.54 2.23 -3.31
CA PHE A 223 5.50 2.78 -4.65
C PHE A 223 6.58 2.23 -5.56
N LEU A 224 7.60 1.57 -5.01
CA LEU A 224 8.80 1.17 -5.75
C LEU A 224 9.35 2.33 -6.61
N ILE A 225 9.54 3.50 -6.02
CA ILE A 225 9.84 4.78 -6.71
C ILE A 225 10.94 4.64 -7.76
N LYS A 226 11.95 3.82 -7.51
CA LYS A 226 13.08 3.60 -8.44
C LYS A 226 12.69 2.85 -9.72
N LYS A 227 11.55 2.14 -9.74
CA LYS A 227 11.09 1.27 -10.84
C LYS A 227 9.75 1.67 -11.41
N SER A 228 8.94 2.39 -10.65
CA SER A 228 7.60 2.81 -11.03
C SER A 228 7.61 4.00 -11.98
N THR A 229 6.58 4.11 -12.78
CA THR A 229 6.35 5.28 -13.64
C THR A 229 5.51 6.29 -12.86
N GLN A 230 5.99 7.52 -12.73
CA GLN A 230 5.17 8.64 -12.31
C GLN A 230 4.45 9.18 -13.55
N LEU A 231 3.12 9.15 -13.53
CA LEU A 231 2.30 9.49 -14.71
C LEU A 231 2.15 10.99 -14.93
N MET A 232 2.28 11.78 -13.87
CA MET A 232 2.04 13.22 -13.87
C MET A 232 3.01 13.87 -12.91
N ASP A 233 3.26 15.17 -13.12
CA ASP A 233 3.95 15.99 -12.13
C ASP A 233 3.17 16.01 -10.81
N ASP A 234 3.85 16.41 -9.73
CA ASP A 234 3.24 16.57 -8.44
C ASP A 234 2.04 17.53 -8.55
N GLU A 235 0.85 17.03 -8.26
CA GLU A 235 -0.33 17.89 -8.19
C GLU A 235 -0.47 18.48 -6.78
N VAL A 236 -0.84 19.76 -6.71
CA VAL A 236 -1.06 20.46 -5.45
C VAL A 236 -2.52 20.91 -5.40
N ILE A 237 -3.26 20.37 -4.43
CA ILE A 237 -4.63 20.77 -4.13
C ILE A 237 -4.57 21.77 -2.97
N ILE A 238 -5.20 22.94 -3.13
CA ILE A 238 -5.27 23.94 -2.06
C ILE A 238 -6.58 23.76 -1.30
N VAL A 239 -6.51 23.49 0.00
CA VAL A 239 -7.65 23.33 0.91
C VAL A 239 -7.47 24.28 2.07
N ARG A 240 -8.40 25.20 2.27
CA ARG A 240 -8.28 26.29 3.31
C ARG A 240 -6.91 27.00 3.30
N GLY A 241 -6.34 27.25 2.11
CA GLY A 241 -5.02 27.86 1.98
C GLY A 241 -3.82 26.94 2.25
N GLN A 242 -4.05 25.68 2.61
CA GLN A 242 -3.03 24.68 2.86
C GLN A 242 -2.82 23.78 1.65
N LYS A 243 -1.58 23.31 1.47
CA LYS A 243 -1.18 22.49 0.33
C LYS A 243 -1.31 21.00 0.65
N VAL A 244 -2.17 20.29 -0.07
CA VAL A 244 -2.20 18.83 -0.13
C VAL A 244 -1.47 18.40 -1.40
N ARG A 245 -0.38 17.64 -1.25
CA ARG A 245 0.41 17.15 -2.41
C ARG A 245 -0.04 15.75 -2.80
N VAL A 246 -0.25 15.55 -4.09
CA VAL A 246 -0.70 14.29 -4.65
C VAL A 246 0.29 13.81 -5.72
N LYS A 247 0.82 12.60 -5.56
CA LYS A 247 1.77 11.96 -6.48
C LYS A 247 1.23 10.61 -6.93
N PRO A 248 0.79 10.47 -8.16
CA PRO A 248 0.37 9.18 -8.70
C PRO A 248 1.56 8.35 -9.21
N TYR A 249 1.49 7.05 -8.97
CA TYR A 249 2.47 6.07 -9.43
C TYR A 249 1.78 4.87 -10.06
N ILE A 250 2.40 4.29 -11.08
CA ILE A 250 2.06 2.99 -11.63
C ILE A 250 3.21 2.04 -11.36
N LEU A 251 2.93 0.98 -10.62
CA LEU A 251 3.89 -0.09 -10.37
C LEU A 251 4.26 -0.80 -11.67
N PRO A 252 5.49 -1.34 -11.77
CA PRO A 252 5.85 -2.18 -12.89
C PRO A 252 4.95 -3.42 -12.99
N HIS A 253 4.82 -3.98 -14.19
CA HIS A 253 4.14 -5.25 -14.38
C HIS A 253 4.80 -6.34 -13.52
N THR A 254 4.01 -7.30 -13.04
CA THR A 254 4.47 -8.37 -12.13
C THR A 254 5.67 -9.16 -12.66
N SER A 255 5.78 -9.34 -13.97
CA SER A 255 6.93 -9.99 -14.63
C SER A 255 8.27 -9.26 -14.44
N LYS A 256 8.25 -7.97 -14.11
CA LYS A 256 9.43 -7.15 -13.84
C LYS A 256 9.79 -7.04 -12.37
N LEU A 257 8.99 -7.65 -11.49
CA LEU A 257 9.19 -7.64 -10.05
C LEU A 257 9.95 -8.89 -9.61
N THR A 258 10.89 -8.71 -8.70
CA THR A 258 11.53 -9.84 -8.01
C THR A 258 10.54 -10.47 -7.00
N GLN A 259 10.76 -11.73 -6.63
CA GLN A 259 9.93 -12.41 -5.62
C GLN A 259 9.93 -11.67 -4.28
N LYS A 260 11.06 -11.06 -3.89
CA LYS A 260 11.17 -10.24 -2.68
C LYS A 260 10.27 -9.00 -2.76
N GLU A 261 10.29 -8.28 -3.88
CA GLU A 261 9.46 -7.10 -4.11
C GLU A 261 7.97 -7.46 -4.17
N LEU A 262 7.63 -8.55 -4.85
CA LEU A 262 6.24 -9.02 -4.92
C LEU A 262 5.72 -9.40 -3.52
N LYS A 263 6.52 -10.12 -2.71
CA LYS A 263 6.20 -10.44 -1.32
C LYS A 263 6.00 -9.16 -0.48
N ALA A 264 6.90 -8.18 -0.62
CA ALA A 264 6.80 -6.89 0.08
C ALA A 264 5.54 -6.09 -0.29
N LEU A 265 5.03 -6.24 -1.51
CA LEU A 265 3.75 -5.66 -1.93
C LEU A 265 2.52 -6.47 -1.48
N GLY A 266 2.71 -7.53 -0.68
CA GLY A 266 1.66 -8.41 -0.17
C GLY A 266 1.32 -9.57 -1.10
N GLY A 267 2.22 -9.96 -2.04
CA GLY A 267 2.00 -10.99 -3.05
C GLY A 267 1.03 -10.53 -4.14
N LYS A 268 0.53 -11.50 -4.94
CA LYS A 268 -0.42 -11.21 -6.02
C LYS A 268 -1.74 -10.62 -5.50
N ASP A 269 -2.28 -11.17 -4.43
CA ASP A 269 -3.49 -10.66 -3.76
C ASP A 269 -3.28 -9.27 -3.18
N GLY A 270 -2.09 -8.98 -2.64
CA GLY A 270 -1.72 -7.70 -2.08
C GLY A 270 -1.71 -6.58 -3.12
N LEU A 271 -1.33 -6.86 -4.36
CA LEU A 271 -1.42 -5.87 -5.44
C LEU A 271 -2.85 -5.37 -5.62
N ARG A 272 -3.84 -6.28 -5.57
CA ARG A 272 -5.26 -5.93 -5.68
C ARG A 272 -5.78 -5.23 -4.42
N LYS A 273 -5.45 -5.75 -3.23
CA LYS A 273 -5.93 -5.20 -1.95
C LYS A 273 -5.32 -3.85 -1.62
N ASN A 274 -4.05 -3.63 -1.98
CA ASN A 274 -3.27 -2.45 -1.62
C ASN A 274 -3.25 -1.37 -2.72
N GLN A 275 -4.12 -1.46 -3.74
CA GLN A 275 -4.27 -0.41 -4.72
C GLN A 275 -4.99 0.82 -4.14
N GLY A 276 -4.66 2.02 -4.60
CA GLY A 276 -5.36 3.22 -4.16
C GLY A 276 -4.50 4.27 -3.50
N PHE A 277 -5.15 5.05 -2.65
CA PHE A 277 -4.50 6.15 -1.95
C PHE A 277 -3.68 5.68 -0.76
N TYR A 278 -2.54 6.35 -0.57
CA TYR A 278 -1.62 6.23 0.54
C TYR A 278 -1.50 7.62 1.17
N VAL A 279 -2.18 7.81 2.29
CA VAL A 279 -2.30 9.12 2.95
C VAL A 279 -1.23 9.25 4.02
N TYR A 280 -0.41 10.27 3.88
CA TYR A 280 0.68 10.60 4.80
C TYR A 280 0.38 11.90 5.54
N ARG A 281 0.64 11.90 6.84
CA ARG A 281 0.69 13.10 7.68
C ARG A 281 2.11 13.24 8.22
N ASN A 282 2.77 14.34 7.91
CA ASN A 282 4.19 14.52 8.22
C ASN A 282 5.05 13.32 7.81
N LYS A 283 4.86 12.80 6.59
CA LYS A 283 5.59 11.66 6.06
C LYS A 283 5.33 10.30 6.76
N ARG A 284 4.53 10.26 7.80
CA ARG A 284 4.04 9.04 8.44
C ARG A 284 2.80 8.54 7.70
N LEU A 285 2.80 7.30 7.25
CA LEU A 285 1.66 6.69 6.56
C LEU A 285 0.52 6.41 7.56
N LEU A 286 -0.68 6.94 7.26
CA LEU A 286 -1.86 6.77 8.11
C LEU A 286 -2.78 5.67 7.57
N VAL A 287 -3.13 5.78 6.30
CA VAL A 287 -4.07 4.87 5.62
C VAL A 287 -3.51 4.53 4.25
N TRP A 288 -3.69 3.29 3.83
CA TRP A 288 -3.25 2.81 2.53
C TRP A 288 -4.23 1.83 1.88
N GLY A 289 -4.09 1.64 0.57
CA GLY A 289 -4.85 0.66 -0.18
C GLY A 289 -6.35 0.97 -0.26
N ASN A 290 -6.75 2.24 -0.22
CA ASN A 290 -8.14 2.65 -0.19
C ASN A 290 -8.45 3.69 -1.27
N TRP A 291 -9.52 3.46 -2.04
CA TRP A 291 -10.04 4.42 -3.02
C TRP A 291 -11.09 5.37 -2.46
N PHE A 292 -11.41 5.33 -1.16
CA PHE A 292 -12.43 6.16 -0.50
C PHE A 292 -13.80 6.14 -1.19
N ARG A 293 -14.17 5.02 -1.80
CA ARG A 293 -15.40 4.82 -2.63
C ARG A 293 -15.45 5.65 -3.92
N LEU A 294 -14.37 6.31 -4.31
CA LEU A 294 -14.27 7.04 -5.57
C LEU A 294 -14.12 6.10 -6.77
N MET A 295 -13.56 4.91 -6.54
CA MET A 295 -13.41 3.85 -7.53
C MET A 295 -13.54 2.48 -6.85
N ARG A 296 -14.00 1.47 -7.60
CA ARG A 296 -13.95 0.07 -7.14
C ARG A 296 -12.54 -0.49 -7.32
N GLN A 297 -12.13 -1.33 -6.37
CA GLN A 297 -10.89 -2.10 -6.53
C GLN A 297 -11.07 -3.10 -7.67
N GLY A 298 -10.19 -3.06 -8.66
CA GLY A 298 -10.24 -3.90 -9.84
C GLY A 298 -8.85 -4.38 -10.25
N ASP A 299 -8.81 -5.44 -11.05
CA ASP A 299 -7.55 -6.03 -11.51
C ASP A 299 -6.80 -5.12 -12.47
N LEU A 300 -7.51 -4.37 -13.30
CA LEU A 300 -6.89 -3.42 -14.22
C LEU A 300 -6.29 -2.19 -13.54
N SER A 301 -6.66 -1.90 -12.30
CA SER A 301 -6.12 -0.79 -11.50
C SER A 301 -5.16 -1.25 -10.40
N LYS A 302 -4.86 -2.55 -10.29
CA LYS A 302 -4.05 -3.13 -9.20
C LYS A 302 -2.62 -2.60 -9.11
N LEU A 303 -2.10 -2.01 -10.18
CA LEU A 303 -0.77 -1.38 -10.19
C LEU A 303 -0.79 0.09 -9.76
N ALA A 304 -1.97 0.70 -9.64
CA ALA A 304 -2.09 2.11 -9.30
C ALA A 304 -1.89 2.37 -7.80
N ARG A 305 -1.04 3.34 -7.48
CA ARG A 305 -0.76 3.83 -6.14
C ARG A 305 -0.74 5.36 -6.17
N VAL A 306 -1.35 6.00 -5.19
CA VAL A 306 -1.42 7.46 -5.12
C VAL A 306 -0.95 7.93 -3.76
N GLN A 307 0.19 8.56 -3.70
CA GLN A 307 0.69 9.21 -2.49
C GLN A 307 -0.06 10.53 -2.28
N VAL A 308 -0.54 10.75 -1.06
CA VAL A 308 -1.23 12.00 -0.65
C VAL A 308 -0.57 12.48 0.64
N ASP A 309 0.14 13.60 0.56
CA ASP A 309 0.76 14.25 1.74
C ASP A 309 -0.15 15.36 2.26
N ILE A 310 -0.61 15.25 3.51
CA ILE A 310 -1.46 16.22 4.19
C ILE A 310 -0.70 16.91 5.33
N PRO A 311 -0.87 18.23 5.51
CA PRO A 311 -0.34 18.94 6.66
C PRO A 311 -1.21 18.75 7.90
N ASN A 312 -0.62 18.90 9.10
CA ASN A 312 -1.31 18.80 10.39
C ASN A 312 -2.48 19.78 10.54
N SER A 313 -2.37 20.94 9.91
CA SER A 313 -3.38 22.00 9.94
C SER A 313 -4.73 21.60 9.33
N LEU A 314 -4.80 20.45 8.62
CA LEU A 314 -6.02 19.92 8.04
C LEU A 314 -6.57 18.70 8.80
N ASP A 315 -6.04 18.37 9.96
CA ASP A 315 -6.45 17.22 10.78
C ASP A 315 -7.93 17.23 11.16
N ASP A 316 -8.51 18.41 11.34
CA ASP A 316 -9.93 18.61 11.67
C ASP A 316 -10.87 18.24 10.50
N LEU A 317 -10.39 18.42 9.27
CA LEU A 317 -11.15 18.12 8.04
C LEU A 317 -11.09 16.63 7.67
N TRP A 318 -9.97 15.99 7.94
CA TRP A 318 -9.82 14.56 7.76
C TRP A 318 -10.36 13.87 9.01
N THR A 319 -11.47 13.14 8.86
CA THR A 319 -12.01 12.34 9.97
C THR A 319 -11.04 11.21 10.30
N LEU A 320 -9.98 11.57 11.06
CA LEU A 320 -9.00 10.61 11.56
C LEU A 320 -9.52 10.01 12.85
N ASP A 321 -9.55 8.69 12.95
CA ASP A 321 -9.83 8.02 14.22
C ASP A 321 -8.64 8.12 15.20
N ILE A 322 -8.90 7.80 16.46
CA ILE A 322 -7.86 7.85 17.51
C ILE A 322 -6.71 6.89 17.20
N LYS A 323 -7.00 5.77 16.56
CA LYS A 323 -6.03 4.72 16.18
C LYS A 323 -5.28 5.03 14.89
N LYS A 324 -5.59 6.15 14.21
CA LYS A 324 -5.04 6.51 12.90
C LYS A 324 -5.20 5.41 11.83
N SER A 325 -6.20 4.53 11.99
CA SER A 325 -6.46 3.40 11.09
C SER A 325 -7.44 3.74 9.97
N THR A 326 -8.24 4.78 10.15
CA THR A 326 -9.17 5.28 9.16
C THR A 326 -8.98 6.77 8.93
N ALA A 327 -9.05 7.20 7.68
CA ALA A 327 -9.08 8.60 7.30
C ALA A 327 -10.07 8.76 6.16
N THR A 328 -10.96 9.73 6.26
CA THR A 328 -11.87 10.06 5.16
C THR A 328 -11.52 11.45 4.66
N PRO A 329 -11.16 11.59 3.38
CA PRO A 329 -10.86 12.91 2.82
C PRO A 329 -12.10 13.79 2.78
N PRO A 330 -11.96 15.11 3.00
CA PRO A 330 -13.03 16.06 2.83
C PRO A 330 -13.54 16.09 1.38
N GLU A 331 -14.80 16.49 1.17
CA GLU A 331 -15.43 16.46 -0.16
C GLU A 331 -14.69 17.29 -1.21
N GLU A 332 -14.06 18.38 -0.81
CA GLU A 332 -13.23 19.20 -1.70
C GLU A 332 -12.02 18.43 -2.23
N VAL A 333 -11.36 17.66 -1.36
CA VAL A 333 -10.23 16.78 -1.75
C VAL A 333 -10.74 15.63 -2.63
N LYS A 334 -11.86 14.98 -2.28
CA LYS A 334 -12.44 13.89 -3.07
C LYS A 334 -12.74 14.29 -4.50
N ARG A 335 -13.32 15.48 -4.71
CA ARG A 335 -13.60 15.98 -6.07
C ARG A 335 -12.35 16.10 -6.93
N ASN A 336 -11.28 16.65 -6.37
CA ASN A 336 -10.01 16.76 -7.08
C ASN A 336 -9.36 15.38 -7.32
N LEU A 337 -9.42 14.50 -6.31
CA LEU A 337 -8.87 13.13 -6.45
C LEU A 337 -9.61 12.31 -7.51
N SER A 338 -10.92 12.52 -7.74
CA SER A 338 -11.68 11.79 -8.76
C SER A 338 -11.20 12.09 -10.18
N VAL A 339 -10.74 13.30 -10.48
CA VAL A 339 -10.14 13.65 -11.78
C VAL A 339 -8.81 12.92 -11.98
N ILE A 340 -8.01 12.85 -10.92
CA ILE A 340 -6.71 12.16 -10.94
C ILE A 340 -6.91 10.65 -11.18
N ILE A 341 -7.92 10.04 -10.54
CA ILE A 341 -8.22 8.61 -10.66
C ILE A 341 -8.44 8.18 -12.11
N GLN A 342 -9.18 8.96 -12.91
CA GLN A 342 -9.44 8.60 -14.32
C GLN A 342 -8.14 8.44 -15.09
N LYS A 343 -7.22 9.39 -14.99
CA LYS A 343 -5.91 9.35 -15.66
C LYS A 343 -5.06 8.17 -15.18
N ILE A 344 -5.05 7.89 -13.86
CA ILE A 344 -4.29 6.79 -13.27
C ILE A 344 -4.83 5.44 -13.70
N SER A 345 -6.15 5.28 -13.73
CA SER A 345 -6.80 4.05 -14.16
C SER A 345 -6.40 3.67 -15.59
N GLU A 346 -6.36 4.64 -16.50
CA GLU A 346 -5.90 4.41 -17.87
C GLU A 346 -4.43 3.98 -17.94
N GLY A 347 -3.57 4.62 -17.16
CA GLY A 347 -2.14 4.27 -17.10
C GLY A 347 -1.91 2.86 -16.55
N SER A 348 -2.62 2.47 -15.49
CA SER A 348 -2.55 1.12 -14.94
C SER A 348 -3.04 0.08 -15.95
N LYS A 349 -4.16 0.34 -16.62
CA LYS A 349 -4.68 -0.52 -17.71
C LYS A 349 -3.64 -0.71 -18.81
N ARG A 350 -3.03 0.37 -19.30
CA ARG A 350 -1.98 0.31 -20.33
C ARG A 350 -0.81 -0.58 -19.90
N THR A 351 -0.31 -0.42 -18.67
CA THR A 351 0.82 -1.21 -18.16
C THR A 351 0.47 -2.69 -18.06
N TRP A 352 -0.77 -3.01 -17.67
CA TRP A 352 -1.23 -4.38 -17.52
C TRP A 352 -1.53 -5.05 -18.86
N THR A 353 -2.13 -4.31 -19.80
CA THR A 353 -2.51 -4.85 -21.13
C THR A 353 -1.39 -4.75 -22.17
N TYR A 354 -0.26 -4.12 -21.82
CA TYR A 354 0.84 -3.91 -22.76
C TYR A 354 1.52 -5.25 -23.12
N ARG A 355 1.31 -5.70 -24.35
CA ARG A 355 1.97 -6.86 -24.98
C ARG A 355 3.15 -6.40 -25.85
N GLY A 356 4.29 -6.04 -25.22
CA GLY A 356 5.49 -5.68 -25.98
C GLY A 356 5.45 -4.28 -26.61
N LYS A 357 6.59 -3.85 -27.14
CA LYS A 357 6.75 -2.55 -27.80
C LYS A 357 5.96 -2.56 -29.12
N LYS A 358 4.77 -1.94 -29.13
CA LYS A 358 4.18 -1.54 -30.40
C LYS A 358 5.08 -0.45 -30.96
N GLU A 359 5.86 -0.75 -31.99
CA GLU A 359 6.20 0.28 -32.94
C GLU A 359 4.87 0.74 -33.53
N THR A 360 4.54 2.00 -33.32
CA THR A 360 3.39 2.66 -33.91
C THR A 360 3.57 2.70 -35.42
N ASN A 361 3.17 1.62 -36.09
CA ASN A 361 2.83 1.68 -37.50
C ASN A 361 1.31 1.86 -37.53
N ASP A 362 0.85 3.04 -37.90
CA ASP A 362 -0.55 3.37 -38.14
C ASP A 362 -1.18 2.57 -39.30
N ASN A 363 -0.46 1.59 -39.84
CA ASN A 363 -0.81 0.76 -41.00
C ASN A 363 -1.06 -0.71 -40.66
N ILE A 364 -1.28 -1.09 -39.38
CA ILE A 364 -1.61 -2.48 -39.03
C ILE A 364 -3.11 -2.70 -39.13
N VAL A 365 -3.53 -3.65 -39.96
CA VAL A 365 -4.91 -4.10 -40.05
C VAL A 365 -5.15 -5.16 -38.97
N HIS A 366 -6.00 -4.85 -38.02
CA HIS A 366 -6.34 -5.75 -36.91
C HIS A 366 -7.40 -6.77 -37.35
N VAL A 367 -7.32 -8.00 -36.82
CA VAL A 367 -8.35 -9.03 -36.99
C VAL A 367 -9.65 -8.66 -36.27
N TRP A 368 -9.56 -7.96 -35.15
CA TRP A 368 -10.69 -7.54 -34.36
C TRP A 368 -10.85 -6.03 -34.33
N ASN A 369 -12.03 -5.54 -34.69
CA ASN A 369 -12.46 -4.16 -34.48
C ASN A 369 -13.07 -4.01 -33.11
N ARG A 370 -12.59 -3.04 -32.33
CA ARG A 370 -13.18 -2.62 -31.06
C ARG A 370 -14.07 -1.41 -31.28
N LEU A 371 -15.37 -1.61 -31.15
CA LEU A 371 -16.39 -0.59 -31.35
C LEU A 371 -16.95 -0.12 -30.01
N ILE A 372 -17.32 1.16 -29.93
CA ILE A 372 -18.06 1.72 -28.79
C ILE A 372 -19.44 2.08 -29.33
N THR A 373 -20.49 1.45 -28.79
CA THR A 373 -21.88 1.74 -29.18
C THR A 373 -22.31 3.10 -28.66
N ARG A 374 -23.40 3.65 -29.19
CA ARG A 374 -23.98 4.94 -28.73
C ARG A 374 -24.33 4.94 -27.24
N ASP A 375 -24.62 3.77 -26.67
CA ASP A 375 -24.96 3.56 -25.26
C ASP A 375 -23.74 3.38 -24.37
N GLY A 376 -22.51 3.56 -24.93
CA GLY A 376 -21.24 3.42 -24.22
C GLY A 376 -20.76 1.97 -24.01
N ASN A 377 -21.45 0.98 -24.56
CA ASN A 377 -21.03 -0.41 -24.49
C ASN A 377 -19.90 -0.70 -25.48
N VAL A 378 -18.99 -1.58 -25.09
CA VAL A 378 -17.88 -2.03 -25.94
C VAL A 378 -18.31 -3.33 -26.64
N LEU A 379 -18.14 -3.35 -27.97
CA LEU A 379 -18.37 -4.51 -28.81
C LEU A 379 -17.07 -4.88 -29.54
N TYR A 380 -16.82 -6.15 -29.71
CA TYR A 380 -15.75 -6.67 -30.55
C TYR A 380 -16.36 -7.42 -31.72
N GLU A 381 -15.95 -7.05 -32.92
CA GLU A 381 -16.33 -7.76 -34.16
C GLU A 381 -15.10 -8.17 -34.95
N VAL A 382 -15.18 -9.24 -35.69
CA VAL A 382 -14.12 -9.61 -36.62
C VAL A 382 -14.13 -8.60 -37.78
N ASN A 383 -12.95 -8.09 -38.13
CA ASN A 383 -12.81 -7.08 -39.17
C ASN A 383 -13.23 -7.61 -40.55
N PRO A 384 -14.33 -7.15 -41.12
CA PRO A 384 -14.79 -7.61 -42.45
C PRO A 384 -13.87 -7.14 -43.59
N ASP A 385 -13.14 -6.02 -43.37
CA ASP A 385 -12.22 -5.46 -44.36
C ASP A 385 -10.81 -6.04 -44.24
N HIS A 386 -10.64 -7.15 -43.52
CA HIS A 386 -9.35 -7.82 -43.41
C HIS A 386 -8.96 -8.42 -44.78
N PRO A 387 -7.72 -8.26 -45.29
CA PRO A 387 -7.31 -8.71 -46.61
C PRO A 387 -7.59 -10.16 -46.94
N LEU A 388 -7.55 -11.06 -45.93
CA LEU A 388 -7.90 -12.44 -46.07
C LEU A 388 -9.41 -12.63 -46.34
N VAL A 389 -10.27 -11.89 -45.64
CA VAL A 389 -11.73 -11.95 -45.85
C VAL A 389 -12.06 -11.42 -47.25
N GLU A 390 -11.49 -10.28 -47.61
CA GLU A 390 -11.69 -9.66 -48.90
C GLU A 390 -11.24 -10.56 -50.05
N SER A 391 -10.09 -11.25 -49.90
CA SER A 391 -9.61 -12.18 -50.91
C SER A 391 -10.55 -13.40 -51.14
N ILE A 392 -11.11 -13.95 -50.03
CA ILE A 392 -12.04 -15.09 -50.10
C ILE A 392 -13.36 -14.66 -50.74
N VAL A 393 -13.91 -13.52 -50.33
CA VAL A 393 -15.16 -12.99 -50.86
C VAL A 393 -15.02 -12.63 -52.36
N SER A 394 -13.89 -12.07 -52.75
CA SER A 394 -13.62 -11.72 -54.14
C SER A 394 -13.46 -12.95 -55.03
N ALA A 395 -12.87 -14.04 -54.52
CA ALA A 395 -12.72 -15.31 -55.24
C ALA A 395 -14.04 -16.08 -55.30
N HIS A 396 -14.91 -15.92 -54.33
CA HIS A 396 -16.17 -16.70 -54.20
C HIS A 396 -17.33 -15.81 -53.76
N PRO A 397 -17.84 -14.92 -54.62
CA PRO A 397 -18.92 -13.99 -54.25
C PRO A 397 -20.21 -14.70 -53.80
N GLU A 398 -20.46 -15.91 -54.22
CA GLU A 398 -21.63 -16.70 -53.89
C GLU A 398 -21.70 -17.10 -52.41
N ILE A 399 -20.56 -17.18 -51.71
CA ILE A 399 -20.50 -17.54 -50.28
C ILE A 399 -20.35 -16.32 -49.35
N GLN A 400 -20.33 -15.12 -49.89
CA GLN A 400 -20.21 -13.89 -49.09
C GLN A 400 -21.21 -13.83 -47.90
N PRO A 401 -22.54 -14.13 -48.09
CA PRO A 401 -23.50 -14.08 -46.99
C PRO A 401 -23.17 -15.08 -45.86
N GLN A 402 -22.62 -16.26 -46.22
CA GLN A 402 -22.24 -17.27 -45.24
C GLN A 402 -21.01 -16.85 -44.46
N ILE A 403 -20.02 -16.22 -45.10
CA ILE A 403 -18.82 -15.67 -44.43
C ILE A 403 -19.21 -14.55 -43.49
N GLU A 404 -20.01 -13.57 -43.91
CA GLU A 404 -20.50 -12.48 -43.07
C GLU A 404 -21.28 -13.02 -41.84
N ALA A 405 -22.14 -14.01 -42.03
CA ALA A 405 -22.87 -14.66 -40.93
C ALA A 405 -21.93 -15.37 -39.97
N LEU A 406 -20.89 -16.07 -40.46
CA LEU A 406 -19.89 -16.73 -39.64
C LEU A 406 -19.05 -15.71 -38.82
N LEU A 407 -18.54 -14.66 -39.45
CA LEU A 407 -17.77 -13.64 -38.77
C LEU A 407 -18.58 -12.94 -37.68
N LYS A 408 -19.86 -12.67 -37.96
CA LYS A 408 -20.81 -12.11 -36.98
C LYS A 408 -21.04 -13.08 -35.82
N GLN A 409 -21.21 -14.36 -36.08
CA GLN A 409 -21.39 -15.39 -35.06
C GLN A 409 -20.13 -15.49 -34.16
N ILE A 410 -18.93 -15.47 -34.73
CA ILE A 410 -17.66 -15.48 -34.01
C ILE A 410 -17.59 -14.27 -33.09
N GLY A 411 -17.91 -13.06 -33.57
CA GLY A 411 -17.93 -11.82 -32.77
C GLY A 411 -18.90 -11.88 -31.59
N MET A 412 -20.11 -12.41 -31.83
CA MET A 412 -21.15 -12.56 -30.79
C MET A 412 -20.83 -13.66 -29.76
N SER A 413 -20.01 -14.65 -30.14
CA SER A 413 -19.68 -15.83 -29.31
C SER A 413 -18.35 -15.68 -28.57
N LEU A 414 -17.73 -14.48 -28.57
CA LEU A 414 -16.47 -14.26 -27.87
C LEU A 414 -16.65 -14.56 -26.36
N PRO A 415 -15.86 -15.48 -25.76
CA PRO A 415 -16.03 -15.91 -24.37
C PRO A 415 -15.47 -14.88 -23.39
N ILE A 416 -16.05 -13.66 -23.40
CA ILE A 416 -15.54 -12.50 -22.65
C ILE A 416 -15.44 -12.79 -21.15
N ASN A 417 -16.44 -13.49 -20.59
CA ASN A 417 -16.46 -13.80 -19.15
C ASN A 417 -15.34 -14.77 -18.77
N SER A 418 -15.09 -15.81 -19.57
CA SER A 418 -14.00 -16.76 -19.34
C SER A 418 -12.64 -16.07 -19.50
N LEU A 419 -12.45 -15.31 -20.58
CA LEU A 419 -11.23 -14.52 -20.80
C LEU A 419 -10.97 -13.53 -19.66
N TYR A 420 -12.03 -12.91 -19.14
CA TYR A 420 -11.91 -12.00 -17.99
C TYR A 420 -11.46 -12.75 -16.73
N ILE A 421 -12.06 -13.92 -16.44
CA ILE A 421 -11.71 -14.75 -15.28
C ILE A 421 -10.25 -15.23 -15.40
N ASP A 422 -9.85 -15.76 -16.54
CA ASP A 422 -8.50 -16.29 -16.77
C ASP A 422 -7.44 -15.16 -16.65
N LEU A 423 -7.72 -13.99 -17.20
CA LEU A 423 -6.87 -12.81 -17.07
C LEU A 423 -6.78 -12.29 -15.62
N THR A 424 -7.87 -12.40 -14.84
CA THR A 424 -7.88 -11.94 -13.45
C THR A 424 -7.19 -12.90 -12.50
N ASN A 425 -7.21 -14.20 -12.82
CA ASN A 425 -6.54 -15.24 -12.05
C ASN A 425 -5.04 -15.36 -12.35
N ASP A 426 -4.47 -14.49 -13.22
CA ASP A 426 -3.09 -14.59 -13.69
C ASP A 426 -2.75 -15.95 -14.30
N GLU A 427 -3.76 -16.68 -14.80
CA GLU A 427 -3.51 -17.91 -15.51
C GLU A 427 -2.70 -17.59 -16.76
N LYS A 428 -1.60 -18.30 -16.93
CA LYS A 428 -0.81 -18.19 -18.14
C LYS A 428 -1.68 -18.67 -19.28
N MET A 429 -2.26 -17.76 -20.04
CA MET A 429 -2.73 -18.11 -21.36
C MET A 429 -1.52 -18.64 -22.12
N ASP A 430 -1.61 -19.85 -22.60
CA ASP A 430 -0.53 -20.53 -23.29
C ASP A 430 -0.14 -19.71 -24.53
N ASN A 431 0.88 -18.92 -24.32
CA ASN A 431 1.53 -18.11 -25.33
C ASN A 431 2.91 -18.70 -25.59
N ASP A 432 3.00 -20.06 -25.68
CA ASP A 432 4.26 -20.74 -26.00
C ASP A 432 4.90 -20.08 -27.24
N SER A 433 5.89 -19.23 -26.95
CA SER A 433 6.53 -18.38 -27.96
C SER A 433 7.44 -19.15 -28.92
N ASP A 434 7.90 -20.34 -28.50
CA ASP A 434 8.95 -21.03 -29.21
C ASP A 434 8.45 -21.77 -30.49
N ASN A 435 7.15 -22.11 -30.58
CA ASN A 435 6.56 -22.78 -31.75
C ASN A 435 5.70 -21.88 -32.67
N LYS A 436 5.27 -20.72 -32.20
CA LYS A 436 4.34 -19.86 -32.92
C LYS A 436 4.89 -19.28 -34.23
N GLY A 437 6.18 -18.97 -34.27
CA GLY A 437 6.81 -18.50 -35.51
C GLY A 437 6.67 -19.51 -36.66
N THR A 438 6.86 -20.81 -36.37
CA THR A 438 6.71 -21.89 -37.34
C THR A 438 5.24 -22.09 -37.74
N GLU A 439 4.31 -21.99 -36.80
CA GLU A 439 2.87 -22.09 -37.07
C GLU A 439 2.37 -20.92 -37.92
N VAL A 440 2.82 -19.69 -37.63
CA VAL A 440 2.47 -18.49 -38.41
C VAL A 440 3.01 -18.57 -39.83
N ILE A 441 4.25 -19.06 -40.03
CA ILE A 441 4.81 -19.29 -41.36
C ILE A 441 4.01 -20.36 -42.10
N THR A 442 3.61 -21.44 -41.44
CA THR A 442 2.78 -22.49 -42.02
C THR A 442 1.39 -21.98 -42.42
N LEU A 443 0.77 -21.16 -41.56
CA LEU A 443 -0.48 -20.49 -41.85
C LEU A 443 -0.34 -19.57 -43.06
N LEU A 444 0.71 -18.76 -43.14
CA LEU A 444 0.95 -17.90 -44.29
C LEU A 444 1.12 -18.69 -45.59
N LYS A 445 1.90 -19.78 -45.56
CA LYS A 445 2.04 -20.69 -46.71
C LYS A 445 0.70 -21.23 -47.20
N ASN A 446 -0.14 -21.70 -46.28
CA ASN A 446 -1.47 -22.22 -46.62
C ASN A 446 -2.36 -21.15 -47.24
N VAL A 447 -2.37 -19.93 -46.65
CA VAL A 447 -3.14 -18.79 -47.15
C VAL A 447 -2.70 -18.40 -48.56
N VAL A 448 -1.38 -18.25 -48.78
CA VAL A 448 -0.81 -17.90 -50.06
C VAL A 448 -1.04 -18.97 -51.12
N SER A 449 -1.01 -20.27 -50.76
CA SER A 449 -1.24 -21.37 -51.66
C SER A 449 -2.70 -21.48 -52.15
N THR A 450 -3.64 -20.96 -51.37
CA THR A 450 -5.08 -20.97 -51.73
C THR A 450 -5.50 -19.71 -52.48
N TYR A 451 -4.63 -18.72 -52.55
CA TYR A 451 -4.92 -17.47 -53.27
C TYR A 451 -4.97 -17.70 -54.81
N SER A 452 -6.10 -17.40 -55.41
CA SER A 452 -6.35 -17.58 -56.86
C SER A 452 -6.25 -16.27 -57.67
N GLY A 453 -5.94 -15.13 -57.05
CA GLY A 453 -5.79 -13.85 -57.73
C GLY A 453 -4.47 -13.72 -58.51
N GLU A 454 -4.41 -12.76 -59.47
CA GLU A 454 -3.24 -12.55 -60.32
C GLU A 454 -2.06 -11.87 -59.56
N ASP A 455 -2.32 -11.03 -58.53
CA ASP A 455 -1.31 -10.32 -57.77
C ASP A 455 -0.97 -10.97 -56.44
N LYS A 456 -0.23 -12.06 -56.50
CA LYS A 456 0.27 -12.76 -55.30
C LYS A 456 1.20 -11.89 -54.45
N GLU A 457 2.04 -11.07 -55.07
CA GLU A 457 3.03 -10.26 -54.38
C GLU A 457 2.37 -9.11 -53.61
N GLY A 458 1.36 -8.48 -54.17
CA GLY A 458 0.54 -7.49 -53.51
C GLY A 458 -0.25 -8.08 -52.33
N PHE A 459 -0.80 -9.29 -52.52
CA PHE A 459 -1.52 -9.99 -51.48
C PHE A 459 -0.62 -10.36 -50.30
N ILE A 460 0.57 -10.88 -50.52
CA ILE A 460 1.55 -11.17 -49.46
C ILE A 460 1.91 -9.88 -48.72
N LYS A 461 2.19 -8.77 -49.43
CA LYS A 461 2.48 -7.46 -48.78
C LYS A 461 1.32 -6.97 -47.95
N ALA A 462 0.08 -7.15 -48.38
CA ALA A 462 -1.12 -6.81 -47.61
C ALA A 462 -1.26 -7.67 -46.34
N LEU A 463 -0.93 -8.96 -46.42
CA LEU A 463 -0.96 -9.85 -45.25
C LEU A 463 0.14 -9.50 -44.23
N LEU A 464 1.32 -9.09 -44.67
CA LEU A 464 2.44 -8.74 -43.77
C LEU A 464 2.15 -7.54 -42.85
N ILE A 465 1.18 -6.70 -43.17
CA ILE A 465 0.72 -5.61 -42.32
C ILE A 465 -0.47 -6.00 -41.42
N THR A 466 -0.94 -7.27 -41.48
CA THR A 466 -2.06 -7.76 -40.69
C THR A 466 -1.59 -8.65 -39.54
N GLU A 467 -2.42 -8.76 -38.47
CA GLU A 467 -2.24 -9.76 -37.43
C GLU A 467 -2.64 -11.16 -37.95
N PRO A 468 -1.90 -12.26 -37.58
CA PRO A 468 -0.71 -12.27 -36.69
C PRO A 468 0.62 -12.04 -37.44
N PHE A 469 0.65 -11.91 -38.73
CA PHE A 469 1.85 -11.92 -39.58
C PHE A 469 2.79 -10.74 -39.28
N CYS A 470 2.24 -9.56 -39.02
CA CYS A 470 3.03 -8.36 -38.68
C CYS A 470 3.88 -8.52 -37.40
N ASN A 471 3.49 -9.43 -36.51
CA ASN A 471 4.21 -9.69 -35.26
C ASN A 471 5.42 -10.63 -35.45
N TYR A 472 5.56 -11.27 -36.63
CA TYR A 472 6.59 -12.27 -36.97
C TYR A 472 7.30 -11.90 -38.27
N SER A 473 7.40 -10.60 -38.59
CA SER A 473 7.94 -10.10 -39.85
C SER A 473 9.37 -10.58 -40.11
N ASP A 474 10.23 -10.60 -39.10
CA ASP A 474 11.64 -11.01 -39.22
C ASP A 474 11.77 -12.51 -39.57
N GLU A 475 10.95 -13.36 -38.96
CA GLU A 475 10.90 -14.80 -39.24
C GLU A 475 10.36 -15.09 -40.63
N ILE A 476 9.31 -14.35 -41.02
CA ILE A 476 8.70 -14.48 -42.36
C ILE A 476 9.68 -14.02 -43.43
N GLU A 477 10.38 -12.90 -43.24
CA GLU A 477 11.40 -12.45 -44.20
C GLU A 477 12.53 -13.49 -44.37
N LYS A 478 12.95 -14.13 -43.31
CA LYS A 478 13.94 -15.22 -43.35
C LYS A 478 13.41 -16.43 -44.14
N ALA A 479 12.13 -16.78 -43.95
CA ALA A 479 11.49 -17.88 -44.68
C ALA A 479 11.32 -17.53 -46.17
N MET A 480 10.97 -16.29 -46.52
CA MET A 480 10.92 -15.82 -47.91
C MET A 480 12.30 -15.86 -48.61
N LYS A 481 13.36 -15.42 -47.92
CA LYS A 481 14.74 -15.48 -48.44
C LYS A 481 15.23 -16.93 -48.66
N ARG A 482 14.68 -17.89 -47.96
CA ARG A 482 14.94 -19.33 -48.12
C ARG A 482 14.10 -19.99 -49.24
N GLY A 483 13.19 -19.24 -49.86
CA GLY A 483 12.29 -19.77 -50.87
C GLY A 483 11.19 -20.68 -50.31
N GLU A 484 10.91 -20.57 -49.02
CA GLU A 484 9.89 -21.40 -48.35
C GLU A 484 8.45 -20.86 -48.54
N ILE A 485 8.33 -19.60 -48.95
CA ILE A 485 7.07 -18.89 -49.26
C ILE A 485 7.24 -18.35 -50.66
N VAL A 486 6.48 -18.88 -51.62
CA VAL A 486 6.51 -18.50 -53.05
C VAL A 486 5.13 -18.03 -53.49
#